data_d4e23bb1e0cbc1259e2a88d2c5629c3f
#
_entry.id   d4e23bb1e0cbc1259e2a88d2c5629c3f
#
_cell.length_a   1.000
_cell.length_b   1.000
_cell.length_c   1.000
_cell.angle_alpha   90.00
_cell.angle_beta   90.00
_cell.angle_gamma   90.00
#
_symmetry.space_group_name_H-M   'P 1'
#
loop_
_entity.id
_entity.type
_entity.pdbx_description
1 polymer ?
#
loop_
_entity_poly.entity_id
_entity_poly.type
_entity_poly.pdbx_seq_one_letter_code
_entity_poly.pdbx_strand_id
1 'polypeptide(L)'
;MKYEAAGCWPLPINNGDEFALVTKMAASTIKSAYRSCPVSLTIARAETPEGVVLATTLKVEDDPQAALMLSGVLRHAEEQLAIENILRRKKTLMVFFDELSRPVARALCTFSATECSEASTMVDAAGSRYAGPWIPLLSDVLDEVQGLADPQLAVLAKYAPSCVTIPLTLSEFEIQHSTTIGMTDVLDFSLDDPDEGYGLEQSTWHLLEQLFVGRIVHSPHVRGGSKLRELTDILTHCDAAICLFESKAAASLTTNLDRSTERRAKSVQKQIDKGIGQLAGALRNVRRGLPLVAKDGSAITLPPMAGDIPQGVVMISEMLTGLDWKGIAAQLINASRQSGAMLHVLDLRELRMLVGVSKDEPLLFVRQLMHRFATMIECQNAMLRMRLDGPPMP
;
A
#
# COMPACT_ATOMS: atom_id res chain seq x y z
N MET A 1 -5.69 -11.65 6.02
CA MET A 1 -5.61 -10.97 4.71
C MET A 1 -6.42 -9.69 4.60
N LYS A 2 -7.72 -9.64 4.94
CA LYS A 2 -8.56 -8.44 4.71
C LYS A 2 -8.03 -7.16 5.35
N TYR A 3 -7.40 -7.25 6.51
CA TYR A 3 -6.90 -6.10 7.28
C TYR A 3 -5.37 -5.92 7.22
N GLU A 4 -4.64 -6.85 6.61
CA GLU A 4 -3.20 -6.71 6.47
C GLU A 4 -2.85 -5.88 5.24
N ALA A 5 -1.90 -4.98 5.41
CA ALA A 5 -1.52 -4.04 4.36
C ALA A 5 -0.70 -4.70 3.25
N ALA A 6 0.15 -5.66 3.61
CA ALA A 6 0.98 -6.44 2.71
C ALA A 6 1.38 -7.76 3.40
N GLY A 7 1.69 -8.80 2.63
CA GLY A 7 2.11 -10.08 3.17
C GLY A 7 2.25 -11.16 2.11
N CYS A 8 2.79 -12.31 2.53
CA CYS A 8 2.88 -13.53 1.73
C CYS A 8 2.48 -14.72 2.60
N TRP A 9 1.49 -15.49 2.16
CA TRP A 9 0.93 -16.61 2.91
C TRP A 9 0.91 -17.87 2.04
N PRO A 10 1.56 -18.95 2.45
CA PRO A 10 1.32 -20.27 1.88
C PRO A 10 -0.04 -20.77 2.37
N LEU A 11 -0.96 -21.05 1.46
CA LEU A 11 -2.32 -21.45 1.79
C LEU A 11 -2.77 -22.68 0.99
N PRO A 12 -3.58 -23.58 1.58
CA PRO A 12 -4.30 -24.57 0.81
C PRO A 12 -5.38 -23.89 -0.04
N ILE A 13 -5.55 -24.40 -1.25
CA ILE A 13 -6.62 -24.01 -2.18
C ILE A 13 -7.37 -25.26 -2.63
N ASN A 14 -8.48 -25.11 -3.33
CA ASN A 14 -9.28 -26.23 -3.85
C ASN A 14 -9.59 -27.30 -2.78
N ASN A 15 -10.11 -26.87 -1.62
CA ASN A 15 -10.42 -27.72 -0.47
C ASN A 15 -9.21 -28.51 0.09
N GLY A 16 -7.99 -28.02 -0.11
CA GLY A 16 -6.76 -28.62 0.40
C GLY A 16 -6.05 -29.57 -0.58
N ASP A 17 -6.58 -29.76 -1.79
CA ASP A 17 -5.94 -30.60 -2.81
C ASP A 17 -4.72 -29.94 -3.44
N GLU A 18 -4.68 -28.61 -3.45
CA GLU A 18 -3.60 -27.81 -3.99
C GLU A 18 -3.15 -26.75 -2.98
N PHE A 19 -1.99 -26.14 -3.25
CA PHE A 19 -1.41 -25.11 -2.42
C PHE A 19 -0.97 -23.93 -3.27
N ALA A 20 -1.03 -22.72 -2.70
CA ALA A 20 -0.62 -21.49 -3.37
C ALA A 20 0.17 -20.59 -2.43
N LEU A 21 1.04 -19.75 -3.01
CA LEU A 21 1.55 -18.55 -2.35
C LEU A 21 0.60 -17.40 -2.65
N VAL A 22 -0.13 -16.97 -1.67
CA VAL A 22 -1.02 -15.80 -1.76
C VAL A 22 -0.25 -14.58 -1.30
N THR A 23 -0.11 -13.59 -2.16
CA THR A 23 0.65 -12.37 -1.87
C THR A 23 -0.23 -11.13 -1.97
N LYS A 24 0.03 -10.18 -1.10
CA LYS A 24 -0.60 -8.86 -1.14
C LYS A 24 0.48 -7.79 -1.06
N MET A 25 0.56 -6.96 -2.09
CA MET A 25 1.56 -5.90 -2.22
C MET A 25 1.04 -4.78 -3.13
N ALA A 26 1.79 -3.68 -3.23
CA ALA A 26 1.42 -2.59 -4.12
C ALA A 26 1.34 -3.06 -5.58
N ALA A 27 0.37 -2.55 -6.33
CA ALA A 27 0.20 -2.86 -7.75
C ALA A 27 1.48 -2.57 -8.57
N SER A 28 2.24 -1.54 -8.19
CA SER A 28 3.53 -1.18 -8.78
C SER A 28 4.57 -2.30 -8.64
N THR A 29 4.66 -2.92 -7.47
CA THR A 29 5.59 -4.04 -7.21
C THR A 29 5.15 -5.29 -7.97
N ILE A 30 3.84 -5.56 -8.08
CA ILE A 30 3.34 -6.67 -8.89
C ILE A 30 3.71 -6.47 -10.37
N LYS A 31 3.58 -5.25 -10.90
CA LYS A 31 4.05 -4.92 -12.26
C LYS A 31 5.55 -5.16 -12.44
N SER A 32 6.36 -4.88 -11.42
CA SER A 32 7.79 -5.16 -11.46
C SER A 32 8.09 -6.67 -11.50
N ALA A 33 7.36 -7.47 -10.70
CA ALA A 33 7.45 -8.93 -10.73
C ALA A 33 7.01 -9.51 -12.08
N TYR A 34 5.92 -8.99 -12.66
CA TYR A 34 5.46 -9.34 -14.01
C TYR A 34 6.54 -9.09 -15.08
N ARG A 35 7.33 -8.04 -14.91
CA ARG A 35 8.42 -7.66 -15.83
C ARG A 35 9.76 -8.31 -15.48
N SER A 36 9.74 -9.40 -14.71
CA SER A 36 10.89 -10.24 -14.39
C SER A 36 11.93 -9.61 -13.47
N CYS A 37 11.53 -8.73 -12.54
CA CYS A 37 12.45 -8.39 -11.46
C CYS A 37 12.73 -9.64 -10.61
N PRO A 38 13.92 -9.77 -10.00
CA PRO A 38 14.24 -10.92 -9.17
C PRO A 38 13.27 -11.05 -7.98
N VAL A 39 12.81 -12.27 -7.76
CA VAL A 39 11.97 -12.63 -6.62
C VAL A 39 12.58 -13.82 -5.90
N SER A 40 12.62 -13.80 -4.59
CA SER A 40 13.09 -14.90 -3.78
C SER A 40 12.23 -15.13 -2.55
N LEU A 41 12.19 -16.37 -2.07
CA LEU A 41 11.50 -16.76 -0.84
C LEU A 41 12.52 -17.28 0.16
N THR A 42 12.70 -16.59 1.28
CA THR A 42 13.47 -17.07 2.41
C THR A 42 12.55 -17.84 3.34
N ILE A 43 12.92 -19.07 3.68
CA ILE A 43 12.29 -19.88 4.70
C ILE A 43 13.21 -19.90 5.90
N ALA A 44 12.66 -19.65 7.07
CA ALA A 44 13.42 -19.57 8.31
C ALA A 44 12.84 -20.49 9.39
N ARG A 45 13.71 -21.03 10.23
CA ARG A 45 13.40 -21.84 11.39
C ARG A 45 14.16 -21.32 12.59
N ALA A 46 13.45 -20.92 13.64
CA ALA A 46 14.01 -20.45 14.90
C ALA A 46 13.59 -21.38 16.05
N GLU A 47 14.57 -21.75 16.88
CA GLU A 47 14.30 -22.44 18.17
C GLU A 47 13.96 -21.37 19.22
N THR A 48 12.80 -21.50 19.84
CA THR A 48 12.34 -20.55 20.86
C THR A 48 11.81 -21.28 22.10
N PRO A 49 11.65 -20.59 23.24
CA PRO A 49 11.04 -21.20 24.43
C PRO A 49 9.60 -21.73 24.20
N GLU A 50 8.90 -21.14 23.23
CA GLU A 50 7.51 -21.51 22.88
C GLU A 50 7.43 -22.63 21.81
N GLY A 51 8.58 -23.13 21.37
CA GLY A 51 8.71 -24.13 20.32
C GLY A 51 9.39 -23.62 19.08
N VAL A 52 9.37 -24.42 18.04
CA VAL A 52 9.96 -24.09 16.72
C VAL A 52 9.07 -23.12 15.99
N VAL A 53 9.57 -21.93 15.69
CA VAL A 53 8.89 -20.93 14.87
C VAL A 53 9.36 -21.05 13.42
N LEU A 54 8.41 -21.25 12.50
CA LEU A 54 8.65 -21.18 11.06
C LEU A 54 8.21 -19.82 10.54
N ALA A 55 9.05 -19.19 9.74
CA ALA A 55 8.76 -17.91 9.12
C ALA A 55 9.13 -17.91 7.64
N THR A 56 8.49 -17.03 6.88
CA THR A 56 8.78 -16.82 5.45
C THR A 56 9.00 -15.33 5.19
N THR A 57 9.92 -15.01 4.27
CA THR A 57 10.10 -13.67 3.75
C THR A 57 10.16 -13.75 2.22
N LEU A 58 9.15 -13.19 1.55
CA LEU A 58 9.21 -12.97 0.12
C LEU A 58 9.91 -11.64 -0.13
N LYS A 59 11.01 -11.68 -0.89
CA LYS A 59 11.75 -10.51 -1.32
C LYS A 59 11.48 -10.26 -2.80
N VAL A 60 11.08 -9.03 -3.15
CA VAL A 60 10.90 -8.57 -4.53
C VAL A 60 11.88 -7.43 -4.76
N GLU A 61 12.83 -7.62 -5.66
CA GLU A 61 13.91 -6.65 -5.93
C GLU A 61 13.49 -5.62 -6.97
N ASP A 62 12.37 -4.94 -6.71
CA ASP A 62 11.84 -3.87 -7.55
C ASP A 62 12.59 -2.54 -7.37
N ASP A 63 13.29 -2.37 -6.26
CA ASP A 63 14.24 -1.29 -5.98
C ASP A 63 15.57 -1.89 -5.46
N PRO A 64 16.69 -1.70 -6.19
CA PRO A 64 17.99 -2.22 -5.75
C PRO A 64 18.48 -1.69 -4.39
N GLN A 65 17.97 -0.53 -3.95
CA GLN A 65 18.36 0.08 -2.68
C GLN A 65 17.38 -0.25 -1.54
N ALA A 66 16.17 -0.67 -1.86
CA ALA A 66 15.10 -0.91 -0.89
C ALA A 66 14.11 -1.95 -1.43
N ALA A 67 14.57 -3.18 -1.59
CA ALA A 67 13.73 -4.29 -2.03
C ALA A 67 12.51 -4.45 -1.11
N LEU A 68 11.33 -4.73 -1.67
CA LEU A 68 10.16 -5.05 -0.86
C LEU A 68 10.37 -6.40 -0.18
N MET A 69 10.21 -6.44 1.13
CA MET A 69 10.21 -7.67 1.91
C MET A 69 8.84 -7.88 2.58
N LEU A 70 8.24 -9.04 2.33
CA LEU A 70 6.97 -9.45 2.91
C LEU A 70 7.21 -10.64 3.82
N SER A 71 7.30 -10.38 5.12
CA SER A 71 7.60 -11.41 6.12
C SER A 71 6.36 -11.83 6.88
N GLY A 72 6.30 -13.11 7.25
CA GLY A 72 5.24 -13.67 8.05
C GLY A 72 5.68 -14.91 8.81
N VAL A 73 5.09 -15.12 9.98
CA VAL A 73 5.23 -16.36 10.77
C VAL A 73 4.13 -17.33 10.38
N LEU A 74 4.49 -18.56 10.13
CA LEU A 74 3.55 -19.65 9.82
C LEU A 74 2.91 -20.16 11.14
N ARG A 75 1.85 -19.49 11.58
CA ARG A 75 1.20 -19.71 12.88
C ARG A 75 0.09 -20.74 12.87
N HIS A 76 -0.38 -21.09 11.67
CA HIS A 76 -1.47 -22.03 11.51
C HIS A 76 -0.97 -23.34 10.89
N ALA A 77 -1.49 -24.47 11.35
CA ALA A 77 -1.11 -25.78 10.85
C ALA A 77 -1.27 -25.90 9.32
N GLU A 78 -2.29 -25.23 8.76
CA GLU A 78 -2.56 -25.18 7.34
C GLU A 78 -1.45 -24.47 6.55
N GLU A 79 -0.91 -23.37 7.09
CA GLU A 79 0.22 -22.62 6.49
C GLU A 79 1.50 -23.47 6.50
N GLN A 80 1.75 -24.16 7.63
CA GLN A 80 2.90 -25.05 7.77
C GLN A 80 2.81 -26.25 6.83
N LEU A 81 1.63 -26.86 6.71
CA LEU A 81 1.37 -27.93 5.76
C LEU A 81 1.51 -27.44 4.31
N ALA A 82 1.05 -26.23 4.02
CA ALA A 82 1.13 -25.66 2.69
C ALA A 82 2.59 -25.45 2.27
N ILE A 83 3.45 -24.87 3.13
CA ILE A 83 4.85 -24.65 2.77
C ILE A 83 5.59 -25.98 2.57
N GLU A 84 5.36 -27.00 3.38
CA GLU A 84 5.95 -28.34 3.19
C GLU A 84 5.60 -28.93 1.81
N ASN A 85 4.33 -28.84 1.43
CA ASN A 85 3.87 -29.37 0.16
C ASN A 85 4.42 -28.55 -1.03
N ILE A 86 4.50 -27.24 -0.91
CA ILE A 86 5.10 -26.35 -1.92
C ILE A 86 6.58 -26.74 -2.12
N LEU A 87 7.35 -26.86 -1.06
CA LEU A 87 8.76 -27.26 -1.14
C LEU A 87 8.96 -28.64 -1.78
N ARG A 88 8.10 -29.60 -1.42
CA ARG A 88 8.15 -30.97 -1.99
C ARG A 88 7.81 -30.99 -3.47
N ARG A 89 6.81 -30.20 -3.90
CA ARG A 89 6.39 -30.09 -5.31
C ARG A 89 7.33 -29.24 -6.15
N LYS A 90 8.12 -28.35 -5.52
CA LYS A 90 9.04 -27.38 -6.17
C LYS A 90 8.36 -26.45 -7.17
N LYS A 91 7.05 -26.37 -7.11
CA LYS A 91 6.21 -25.48 -7.92
C LYS A 91 4.88 -25.19 -7.20
N THR A 92 4.34 -24.02 -7.43
CA THR A 92 3.03 -23.64 -6.89
C THR A 92 2.41 -22.52 -7.72
N LEU A 93 1.11 -22.31 -7.56
CA LEU A 93 0.45 -21.10 -8.04
C LEU A 93 0.82 -19.94 -7.11
N MET A 94 1.19 -18.80 -7.67
CA MET A 94 1.32 -17.55 -6.94
C MET A 94 0.18 -16.62 -7.33
N VAL A 95 -0.60 -16.16 -6.34
CA VAL A 95 -1.76 -15.29 -6.55
C VAL A 95 -1.46 -13.93 -5.95
N PHE A 96 -1.66 -12.90 -6.76
CA PHE A 96 -1.34 -11.53 -6.38
C PHE A 96 -2.60 -10.71 -6.10
N PHE A 97 -2.62 -10.12 -4.92
CA PHE A 97 -3.60 -9.12 -4.51
C PHE A 97 -2.91 -7.77 -4.40
N ASP A 98 -3.56 -6.73 -4.87
CA ASP A 98 -3.09 -5.36 -4.69
C ASP A 98 -3.35 -4.83 -3.26
N GLU A 99 -2.94 -3.58 -3.02
CA GLU A 99 -3.13 -2.89 -1.73
C GLU A 99 -4.60 -2.75 -1.33
N LEU A 100 -5.53 -2.81 -2.29
CA LEU A 100 -6.98 -2.79 -2.03
C LEU A 100 -7.57 -4.19 -1.85
N SER A 101 -6.75 -5.24 -1.86
CA SER A 101 -7.15 -6.66 -1.81
C SER A 101 -7.93 -7.12 -3.04
N ARG A 102 -7.73 -6.50 -4.19
CA ARG A 102 -8.28 -6.99 -5.45
C ARG A 102 -7.36 -8.09 -5.99
N PRO A 103 -7.86 -9.24 -6.43
CA PRO A 103 -7.07 -10.21 -7.17
C PRO A 103 -6.73 -9.61 -8.54
N VAL A 104 -5.45 -9.40 -8.80
CA VAL A 104 -5.01 -8.65 -10.00
C VAL A 104 -4.11 -9.45 -10.94
N ALA A 105 -3.53 -10.54 -10.44
CA ALA A 105 -2.71 -11.43 -11.26
C ALA A 105 -2.53 -12.81 -10.62
N ARG A 106 -2.11 -13.77 -11.43
CA ARG A 106 -1.58 -15.07 -11.00
C ARG A 106 -0.42 -15.49 -11.88
N ALA A 107 0.48 -16.31 -11.34
CA ALA A 107 1.60 -16.86 -12.09
C ALA A 107 1.94 -18.27 -11.60
N LEU A 108 2.51 -19.09 -12.46
CA LEU A 108 3.16 -20.31 -12.05
C LEU A 108 4.53 -19.95 -11.46
N CYS A 109 4.75 -20.33 -10.20
CA CYS A 109 6.00 -20.13 -9.49
C CYS A 109 6.76 -21.45 -9.41
N THR A 110 8.01 -21.48 -9.90
CA THR A 110 8.92 -22.62 -9.79
C THR A 110 10.10 -22.27 -8.89
N PHE A 111 10.57 -23.26 -8.15
CA PHE A 111 11.60 -23.15 -7.12
C PHE A 111 12.84 -23.92 -7.52
N SER A 112 14.02 -23.43 -7.16
CA SER A 112 15.27 -24.20 -7.33
C SER A 112 15.22 -25.49 -6.52
N ALA A 113 15.59 -26.61 -7.16
CA ALA A 113 15.50 -27.94 -6.59
C ALA A 113 16.46 -28.17 -5.41
N THR A 114 17.64 -27.55 -5.45
CA THR A 114 18.67 -27.69 -4.42
C THR A 114 18.24 -27.02 -3.13
N GLU A 115 17.88 -25.73 -3.20
CA GLU A 115 17.47 -24.94 -2.05
C GLU A 115 16.14 -25.44 -1.47
N CYS A 116 15.21 -25.97 -2.31
CA CYS A 116 14.02 -26.63 -1.82
C CYS A 116 14.31 -27.85 -0.97
N SER A 117 15.31 -28.66 -1.36
CA SER A 117 15.67 -29.85 -0.58
C SER A 117 16.34 -29.49 0.75
N GLU A 118 17.15 -28.44 0.76
CA GLU A 118 17.74 -27.89 1.97
C GLU A 118 16.64 -27.33 2.91
N ALA A 119 15.75 -26.49 2.38
CA ALA A 119 14.64 -25.92 3.13
C ALA A 119 13.70 -27.01 3.69
N SER A 120 13.38 -28.06 2.90
CA SER A 120 12.58 -29.18 3.38
C SER A 120 13.24 -29.87 4.56
N THR A 121 14.56 -30.15 4.46
CA THR A 121 15.31 -30.78 5.57
C THR A 121 15.28 -29.92 6.83
N MET A 122 15.41 -28.61 6.69
CA MET A 122 15.32 -27.65 7.81
C MET A 122 13.92 -27.61 8.43
N VAL A 123 12.88 -27.59 7.61
CA VAL A 123 11.48 -27.56 8.05
C VAL A 123 11.08 -28.87 8.72
N ASP A 124 11.53 -30.02 8.19
CA ASP A 124 11.21 -31.37 8.70
C ASP A 124 12.03 -31.75 9.95
N ALA A 125 13.03 -30.95 10.32
CA ALA A 125 13.83 -31.21 11.52
C ALA A 125 12.94 -31.27 12.79
N ALA A 126 13.32 -32.18 13.70
CA ALA A 126 12.54 -32.48 14.91
C ALA A 126 12.30 -31.22 15.78
N GLY A 127 11.13 -31.16 16.39
CA GLY A 127 10.74 -30.10 17.30
C GLY A 127 9.23 -29.86 17.28
N SER A 128 8.67 -29.44 18.40
CA SER A 128 7.26 -29.02 18.48
C SER A 128 7.13 -27.65 17.85
N ARG A 129 6.36 -27.54 16.75
CA ARG A 129 6.16 -26.27 16.05
C ARG A 129 5.21 -25.38 16.81
N TYR A 130 5.54 -24.10 16.84
CA TYR A 130 4.63 -23.08 17.34
C TYR A 130 3.39 -22.99 16.45
N ALA A 131 2.22 -23.12 17.08
CA ALA A 131 0.93 -22.83 16.45
C ALA A 131 0.05 -22.10 17.47
N GLY A 132 -0.35 -20.86 17.14
CA GLY A 132 -1.12 -20.07 18.10
C GLY A 132 -1.24 -18.59 17.77
N PRO A 133 -1.73 -17.79 18.72
CA PRO A 133 -1.92 -16.35 18.54
C PRO A 133 -0.59 -15.62 18.37
N TRP A 134 -0.67 -14.38 17.92
CA TRP A 134 0.52 -13.52 17.85
C TRP A 134 1.03 -13.20 19.26
N ILE A 135 2.33 -13.38 19.48
CA ILE A 135 3.03 -13.01 20.70
C ILE A 135 4.26 -12.14 20.36
N PRO A 136 4.76 -11.29 21.26
CA PRO A 136 5.87 -10.37 20.96
C PRO A 136 7.14 -11.05 20.45
N LEU A 137 7.47 -12.25 20.94
CA LEU A 137 8.59 -13.05 20.49
C LEU A 137 8.62 -13.25 18.97
N LEU A 138 7.45 -13.39 18.32
CA LEU A 138 7.36 -13.59 16.89
C LEU A 138 7.83 -12.36 16.10
N SER A 139 7.68 -11.16 16.66
CA SER A 139 8.25 -9.93 16.06
C SER A 139 9.77 -9.97 16.10
N ASP A 140 10.37 -10.38 17.23
CA ASP A 140 11.83 -10.51 17.34
C ASP A 140 12.37 -11.50 16.30
N VAL A 141 11.70 -12.65 16.12
CA VAL A 141 12.11 -13.65 15.11
C VAL A 141 11.99 -13.07 13.69
N LEU A 142 10.90 -12.36 13.37
CA LEU A 142 10.75 -11.75 12.04
C LEU A 142 11.81 -10.69 11.75
N ASP A 143 12.15 -9.86 12.72
CA ASP A 143 13.19 -8.84 12.57
C ASP A 143 14.54 -9.50 12.27
N GLU A 144 14.88 -10.60 12.96
CA GLU A 144 16.10 -11.37 12.69
C GLU A 144 16.08 -11.99 11.28
N VAL A 145 14.96 -12.58 10.86
CA VAL A 145 14.80 -13.18 9.53
C VAL A 145 14.93 -12.11 8.43
N GLN A 146 14.35 -10.93 8.63
CA GLN A 146 14.51 -9.82 7.70
C GLN A 146 15.97 -9.35 7.63
N GLY A 147 16.67 -9.25 8.75
CA GLY A 147 18.08 -8.91 8.79
C GLY A 147 18.99 -9.93 8.08
N LEU A 148 18.61 -11.20 8.09
CA LEU A 148 19.33 -12.24 7.30
C LEU A 148 18.99 -12.19 5.82
N ALA A 149 17.75 -11.85 5.46
CA ALA A 149 17.32 -11.68 4.07
C ALA A 149 17.85 -10.37 3.44
N ASP A 150 18.15 -9.37 4.27
CA ASP A 150 18.80 -8.11 3.85
C ASP A 150 19.91 -7.71 4.82
N PRO A 151 21.18 -7.98 4.49
CA PRO A 151 22.33 -7.65 5.35
C PRO A 151 22.51 -6.15 5.67
N GLN A 152 21.79 -5.25 5.00
CA GLN A 152 21.82 -3.82 5.35
C GLN A 152 21.02 -3.53 6.62
N LEU A 153 20.17 -4.46 7.06
CA LEU A 153 19.43 -4.35 8.31
C LEU A 153 20.28 -4.89 9.46
N ALA A 154 20.74 -4.01 10.35
CA ALA A 154 21.43 -4.41 11.56
C ALA A 154 20.41 -4.89 12.61
N VAL A 155 20.34 -6.20 12.85
CA VAL A 155 19.45 -6.80 13.84
C VAL A 155 20.27 -7.56 14.88
N LEU A 156 19.90 -7.44 16.17
CA LEU A 156 20.51 -8.22 17.24
C LEU A 156 19.98 -9.66 17.19
N ALA A 157 20.88 -10.61 16.96
CA ALA A 157 20.52 -12.03 16.95
C ALA A 157 20.22 -12.51 18.38
N LYS A 158 18.97 -12.88 18.65
CA LYS A 158 18.49 -13.45 19.90
C LYS A 158 18.15 -14.94 19.74
N TYR A 159 17.59 -15.30 18.60
CA TYR A 159 17.15 -16.66 18.29
C TYR A 159 18.00 -17.32 17.20
N ALA A 160 18.83 -16.53 16.51
CA ALA A 160 19.74 -16.97 15.46
C ALA A 160 19.09 -17.98 14.48
N PRO A 161 18.02 -17.59 13.78
CA PRO A 161 17.27 -18.50 12.93
C PRO A 161 18.14 -19.08 11.80
N SER A 162 17.95 -20.36 11.52
CA SER A 162 18.47 -20.97 10.30
C SER A 162 17.61 -20.55 9.13
N CYS A 163 18.20 -20.13 8.02
CA CYS A 163 17.50 -19.62 6.84
C CYS A 163 17.99 -20.27 5.56
N VAL A 164 17.07 -20.54 4.65
CA VAL A 164 17.36 -20.93 3.27
C VAL A 164 16.62 -19.98 2.33
N THR A 165 17.35 -19.33 1.44
CA THR A 165 16.77 -18.41 0.44
C THR A 165 16.68 -19.11 -0.91
N ILE A 166 15.48 -19.20 -1.46
CA ILE A 166 15.16 -19.91 -2.69
C ILE A 166 14.83 -18.88 -3.78
N PRO A 167 15.62 -18.79 -4.86
CA PRO A 167 15.25 -17.99 -6.03
C PRO A 167 13.95 -18.53 -6.65
N LEU A 168 13.04 -17.63 -7.01
CA LEU A 168 11.79 -17.99 -7.65
C LEU A 168 11.81 -17.59 -9.13
N THR A 169 11.27 -18.47 -9.97
CA THR A 169 11.00 -18.17 -11.38
C THR A 169 9.50 -18.09 -11.57
N LEU A 170 9.01 -16.92 -11.97
CA LEU A 170 7.60 -16.70 -12.31
C LEU A 170 7.40 -16.89 -13.82
N SER A 171 6.44 -17.71 -14.20
CA SER A 171 6.08 -17.98 -15.58
C SER A 171 4.56 -18.03 -15.71
N GLU A 172 4.04 -18.07 -16.94
CA GLU A 172 2.61 -18.13 -17.21
C GLU A 172 1.85 -17.05 -16.43
N PHE A 173 2.36 -15.82 -16.49
CA PHE A 173 1.78 -14.70 -15.76
C PHE A 173 0.49 -14.25 -16.45
N GLU A 174 -0.63 -14.36 -15.72
CA GLU A 174 -1.94 -13.92 -16.19
C GLU A 174 -2.41 -12.71 -15.40
N ILE A 175 -2.67 -11.61 -16.09
CA ILE A 175 -3.32 -10.44 -15.49
C ILE A 175 -4.81 -10.73 -15.36
N GLN A 176 -5.35 -10.43 -14.19
CA GLN A 176 -6.76 -10.59 -13.90
C GLN A 176 -7.44 -9.22 -13.86
N HIS A 177 -8.58 -9.13 -14.55
CA HIS A 177 -9.46 -7.98 -14.44
C HIS A 177 -10.29 -8.13 -13.17
N SER A 178 -10.27 -7.09 -12.34
CA SER A 178 -11.06 -7.03 -11.11
C SER A 178 -12.13 -5.97 -11.23
N THR A 179 -13.38 -6.38 -11.05
CA THR A 179 -14.51 -5.46 -11.00
C THR A 179 -14.95 -5.29 -9.56
N THR A 180 -14.99 -4.05 -9.08
CA THR A 180 -15.48 -3.70 -7.74
C THR A 180 -16.74 -2.86 -7.89
N ILE A 181 -17.82 -3.29 -7.23
CA ILE A 181 -19.08 -2.52 -7.19
C ILE A 181 -18.98 -1.53 -6.04
N GLY A 182 -18.96 -0.25 -6.37
CA GLY A 182 -19.03 0.86 -5.43
C GLY A 182 -20.46 1.21 -5.06
N MET A 183 -20.65 2.30 -4.31
CA MET A 183 -21.98 2.79 -3.96
C MET A 183 -22.64 3.52 -5.13
N THR A 184 -21.87 4.18 -5.95
CA THR A 184 -22.37 5.03 -7.05
C THR A 184 -21.97 4.53 -8.42
N ASP A 185 -20.92 3.71 -8.52
CA ASP A 185 -20.36 3.28 -9.80
C ASP A 185 -19.68 1.90 -9.69
N VAL A 186 -19.27 1.37 -10.82
CA VAL A 186 -18.51 0.13 -10.96
C VAL A 186 -17.08 0.48 -11.35
N LEU A 187 -16.11 0.02 -10.58
CA LEU A 187 -14.71 0.18 -10.87
C LEU A 187 -14.13 -1.08 -11.50
N ASP A 188 -13.75 -1.01 -12.75
CA ASP A 188 -12.95 -2.02 -13.41
C ASP A 188 -11.47 -1.65 -13.27
N PHE A 189 -10.67 -2.61 -12.83
CA PHE A 189 -9.24 -2.44 -12.64
C PHE A 189 -8.46 -3.55 -13.33
N SER A 190 -7.42 -3.16 -14.05
CA SER A 190 -6.42 -4.06 -14.60
C SER A 190 -5.01 -3.50 -14.38
N LEU A 191 -4.03 -4.40 -14.12
CA LEU A 191 -2.63 -4.01 -13.98
C LEU A 191 -2.02 -3.44 -15.25
N ASP A 192 -2.53 -3.81 -16.42
CA ASP A 192 -2.04 -3.39 -17.73
C ASP A 192 -2.78 -2.18 -18.31
N ASP A 193 -3.70 -1.59 -17.54
CA ASP A 193 -4.35 -0.35 -17.95
C ASP A 193 -3.30 0.75 -18.16
N PRO A 194 -3.26 1.36 -19.37
CA PRO A 194 -2.31 2.42 -19.67
C PRO A 194 -2.62 3.74 -18.93
N ASP A 195 -3.85 3.96 -18.49
CA ASP A 195 -4.25 5.15 -17.73
C ASP A 195 -4.15 4.93 -16.23
N GLU A 196 -2.91 4.84 -15.74
CA GLU A 196 -2.65 4.72 -14.29
C GLU A 196 -3.21 5.90 -13.49
N GLY A 197 -3.32 7.09 -14.11
CA GLY A 197 -3.86 8.29 -13.48
C GLY A 197 -5.34 8.12 -13.15
N TYR A 198 -6.10 7.70 -14.13
CA TYR A 198 -7.52 7.40 -13.99
C TYR A 198 -7.75 6.26 -12.98
N GLY A 199 -6.97 5.18 -13.06
CA GLY A 199 -7.07 4.07 -12.11
C GLY A 199 -6.81 4.48 -10.66
N LEU A 200 -5.84 5.38 -10.41
CA LEU A 200 -5.57 5.93 -9.08
C LEU A 200 -6.73 6.81 -8.59
N GLU A 201 -7.25 7.69 -9.44
CA GLU A 201 -8.37 8.56 -9.14
C GLU A 201 -9.64 7.77 -8.79
N GLN A 202 -9.99 6.77 -9.61
CA GLN A 202 -11.14 5.90 -9.37
C GLN A 202 -10.98 5.06 -8.10
N SER A 203 -9.78 4.53 -7.83
CA SER A 203 -9.51 3.79 -6.58
C SER A 203 -9.62 4.70 -5.35
N THR A 204 -9.18 5.95 -5.47
CA THR A 204 -9.33 6.97 -4.42
C THR A 204 -10.81 7.30 -4.18
N TRP A 205 -11.56 7.52 -5.25
CA TRP A 205 -13.01 7.75 -5.20
C TRP A 205 -13.73 6.61 -4.47
N HIS A 206 -13.48 5.38 -4.89
CA HIS A 206 -14.13 4.19 -4.33
C HIS A 206 -13.89 4.01 -2.82
N LEU A 207 -12.68 4.33 -2.33
CA LEU A 207 -12.39 4.31 -0.90
C LEU A 207 -13.15 5.41 -0.15
N LEU A 208 -13.23 6.61 -0.72
CA LEU A 208 -13.84 7.77 -0.07
C LEU A 208 -15.37 7.75 -0.11
N GLU A 209 -15.99 7.20 -1.17
CA GLU A 209 -17.45 7.16 -1.27
C GLU A 209 -18.10 6.36 -0.13
N GLN A 210 -17.42 5.34 0.39
CA GLN A 210 -17.88 4.55 1.52
C GLN A 210 -17.96 5.37 2.81
N LEU A 211 -17.04 6.32 2.96
CA LEU A 211 -16.95 7.16 4.15
C LEU A 211 -17.79 8.45 4.03
N PHE A 212 -17.83 9.07 2.84
CA PHE A 212 -18.48 10.35 2.58
C PHE A 212 -19.77 10.19 1.77
N VAL A 213 -20.65 9.29 2.19
CA VAL A 213 -21.92 8.98 1.49
C VAL A 213 -22.72 10.24 1.22
N GLY A 214 -23.00 10.55 -0.06
CA GLY A 214 -23.73 11.73 -0.49
C GLY A 214 -23.02 13.07 -0.26
N ARG A 215 -21.75 13.04 0.16
CA ARG A 215 -20.93 14.22 0.48
C ARG A 215 -19.59 14.20 -0.25
N ILE A 216 -19.58 13.59 -1.43
CA ILE A 216 -18.42 13.46 -2.30
C ILE A 216 -18.79 13.93 -3.71
N VAL A 217 -17.89 14.65 -4.36
CA VAL A 217 -18.05 15.19 -5.72
C VAL A 217 -16.83 14.88 -6.54
N HIS A 218 -17.03 14.25 -7.69
CA HIS A 218 -15.99 13.95 -8.68
C HIS A 218 -15.78 15.12 -9.63
N SER A 219 -14.53 15.47 -9.91
CA SER A 219 -14.12 16.57 -10.80
C SER A 219 -14.92 17.86 -10.58
N PRO A 220 -14.99 18.41 -9.34
CA PRO A 220 -15.68 19.67 -9.10
C PRO A 220 -14.98 20.80 -9.85
N HIS A 221 -15.77 21.77 -10.33
CA HIS A 221 -15.29 22.94 -11.04
C HIS A 221 -15.49 24.22 -10.24
N VAL A 222 -14.60 25.17 -10.45
CA VAL A 222 -14.73 26.52 -9.89
C VAL A 222 -15.00 27.52 -11.01
N ARG A 223 -15.96 28.42 -10.75
CA ARG A 223 -16.30 29.48 -11.70
C ARG A 223 -15.53 30.75 -11.37
N GLY A 224 -14.53 31.07 -12.21
CA GLY A 224 -13.77 32.32 -12.13
C GLY A 224 -14.16 33.27 -13.26
N GLY A 225 -15.10 34.18 -13.02
CA GLY A 225 -15.68 35.04 -14.06
C GLY A 225 -16.46 34.20 -15.08
N SER A 226 -16.11 34.31 -16.37
CA SER A 226 -16.71 33.52 -17.46
C SER A 226 -16.07 32.13 -17.67
N LYS A 227 -14.97 31.82 -16.97
CA LYS A 227 -14.21 30.57 -17.16
C LYS A 227 -14.60 29.56 -16.08
N LEU A 228 -14.89 28.36 -16.53
CA LEU A 228 -15.03 27.18 -15.69
C LEU A 228 -13.73 26.40 -15.72
N ARG A 229 -13.18 26.06 -14.55
CA ARG A 229 -11.95 25.27 -14.44
C ARG A 229 -12.15 24.17 -13.40
N GLU A 230 -11.61 23.02 -13.66
CA GLU A 230 -11.53 21.98 -12.68
C GLU A 230 -10.79 22.47 -11.42
N LEU A 231 -11.36 22.18 -10.26
CA LEU A 231 -10.82 22.58 -8.97
C LEU A 231 -9.79 21.56 -8.47
N THR A 232 -10.18 20.28 -8.52
CA THR A 232 -9.43 19.11 -8.04
C THR A 232 -10.12 17.86 -8.57
N ASP A 233 -9.50 16.68 -8.46
CA ASP A 233 -10.10 15.42 -8.93
C ASP A 233 -11.30 15.02 -8.05
N ILE A 234 -11.16 15.08 -6.71
CA ILE A 234 -12.23 14.71 -5.79
C ILE A 234 -12.35 15.75 -4.67
N LEU A 235 -13.59 16.13 -4.36
CA LEU A 235 -13.95 16.96 -3.22
C LEU A 235 -14.86 16.14 -2.30
N THR A 236 -14.52 16.10 -0.99
CA THR A 236 -15.40 15.57 0.04
C THR A 236 -15.65 16.63 1.10
N HIS A 237 -16.79 16.52 1.80
CA HIS A 237 -17.08 17.41 2.94
C HIS A 237 -17.83 16.66 4.04
N CYS A 238 -17.67 17.13 5.25
CA CYS A 238 -18.50 16.79 6.38
C CYS A 238 -18.92 18.10 7.09
N ASP A 239 -19.69 18.01 8.16
CA ASP A 239 -20.23 19.20 8.84
C ASP A 239 -19.13 20.13 9.40
N ALA A 240 -17.91 19.61 9.57
CA ALA A 240 -16.78 20.31 10.17
C ALA A 240 -15.59 20.55 9.22
N ALA A 241 -15.52 19.95 8.04
CA ALA A 241 -14.34 20.04 7.19
C ALA A 241 -14.62 19.79 5.71
N ILE A 242 -13.73 20.33 4.87
CA ILE A 242 -13.66 20.07 3.44
C ILE A 242 -12.31 19.42 3.15
N CYS A 243 -12.31 18.35 2.35
CA CYS A 243 -11.09 17.69 1.89
C CYS A 243 -11.05 17.72 0.35
N LEU A 244 -9.91 18.12 -0.20
CA LEU A 244 -9.62 18.09 -1.63
C LEU A 244 -8.56 17.02 -1.90
N PHE A 245 -8.78 16.18 -2.91
CA PHE A 245 -7.85 15.13 -3.31
C PHE A 245 -7.41 15.36 -4.74
N GLU A 246 -6.12 15.27 -4.97
CA GLU A 246 -5.47 15.43 -6.27
C GLU A 246 -4.62 14.20 -6.55
N SER A 247 -4.99 13.42 -7.54
CA SER A 247 -4.33 12.16 -7.90
C SER A 247 -3.17 12.42 -8.86
N LYS A 248 -2.01 11.87 -8.53
CA LYS A 248 -0.77 12.02 -9.30
C LYS A 248 -0.11 10.67 -9.51
N ALA A 249 -0.55 9.93 -10.51
CA ALA A 249 0.18 8.74 -10.94
C ALA A 249 1.50 9.16 -11.60
N ALA A 250 2.57 8.51 -11.22
CA ALA A 250 3.79 8.61 -11.98
C ALA A 250 3.67 7.63 -13.14
N ALA A 251 3.44 8.09 -14.35
CA ALA A 251 3.40 7.30 -15.60
C ALA A 251 4.73 6.54 -15.89
N SER A 252 5.51 6.29 -14.86
CA SER A 252 6.83 5.67 -14.88
C SER A 252 6.77 4.14 -15.00
N LEU A 253 5.60 3.55 -14.82
CA LEU A 253 5.47 2.09 -14.78
C LEU A 253 5.21 1.46 -16.16
N THR A 254 4.79 2.26 -17.15
CA THR A 254 4.50 1.74 -18.49
C THR A 254 5.70 1.70 -19.42
N THR A 255 6.80 2.41 -19.14
CA THR A 255 7.77 2.70 -20.21
C THR A 255 9.17 2.13 -20.07
N ASN A 256 9.66 1.65 -18.95
CA ASN A 256 10.95 0.92 -18.88
C ASN A 256 11.36 0.59 -17.44
N LEU A 257 11.55 -0.70 -17.15
CA LEU A 257 12.24 -1.21 -15.95
C LEU A 257 13.71 -0.74 -15.87
N ASP A 258 14.30 -0.37 -17.01
CA ASP A 258 15.67 0.17 -17.09
C ASP A 258 15.81 1.61 -16.54
N ARG A 259 14.73 2.23 -16.08
CA ARG A 259 14.83 3.51 -15.39
C ARG A 259 15.42 3.27 -14.00
N SER A 260 16.59 3.86 -13.77
CA SER A 260 17.21 3.86 -12.45
C SER A 260 16.20 4.36 -11.40
N THR A 261 16.23 3.77 -10.21
CA THR A 261 15.44 4.19 -9.03
C THR A 261 15.44 5.71 -8.84
N GLU A 262 16.57 6.36 -9.14
CA GLU A 262 16.71 7.81 -9.08
C GLU A 262 15.78 8.55 -10.07
N ARG A 263 15.63 8.04 -11.30
CA ARG A 263 14.72 8.66 -12.29
C ARG A 263 13.26 8.46 -11.90
N ARG A 264 12.94 7.30 -11.32
CA ARG A 264 11.60 7.01 -10.79
C ARG A 264 11.28 7.97 -9.63
N ALA A 265 12.19 8.10 -8.66
CA ALA A 265 12.06 9.03 -7.55
C ALA A 265 11.88 10.48 -8.02
N LYS A 266 12.71 10.97 -8.96
CA LYS A 266 12.58 12.32 -9.54
C LYS A 266 11.22 12.53 -10.24
N SER A 267 10.69 11.51 -10.91
CA SER A 267 9.38 11.59 -11.55
C SER A 267 8.26 11.73 -10.51
N VAL A 268 8.28 10.89 -9.46
CA VAL A 268 7.30 10.96 -8.37
C VAL A 268 7.40 12.29 -7.63
N GLN A 269 8.63 12.77 -7.32
CA GLN A 269 8.85 14.07 -6.70
C GLN A 269 8.18 15.19 -7.51
N LYS A 270 8.41 15.24 -8.82
CA LYS A 270 7.80 16.24 -9.71
C LYS A 270 6.27 16.19 -9.69
N GLN A 271 5.68 15.00 -9.60
CA GLN A 271 4.22 14.85 -9.50
C GLN A 271 3.69 15.34 -8.15
N ILE A 272 4.40 15.06 -7.06
CA ILE A 272 4.07 15.59 -5.72
C ILE A 272 4.10 17.12 -5.74
N ASP A 273 5.18 17.74 -6.26
CA ASP A 273 5.34 19.20 -6.34
C ASP A 273 4.20 19.83 -7.13
N LYS A 274 3.82 19.22 -8.26
CA LYS A 274 2.68 19.65 -9.08
C LYS A 274 1.37 19.57 -8.31
N GLY A 275 1.11 18.43 -7.61
CA GLY A 275 -0.10 18.21 -6.81
C GLY A 275 -0.22 19.22 -5.67
N ILE A 276 0.87 19.49 -4.94
CA ILE A 276 0.92 20.53 -3.89
C ILE A 276 0.53 21.90 -4.44
N GLY A 277 1.11 22.29 -5.60
CA GLY A 277 0.80 23.56 -6.24
C GLY A 277 -0.66 23.69 -6.67
N GLN A 278 -1.24 22.61 -7.23
CA GLN A 278 -2.65 22.56 -7.65
C GLN A 278 -3.57 22.68 -6.44
N LEU A 279 -3.37 21.86 -5.40
CA LEU A 279 -4.18 21.91 -4.18
C LEU A 279 -4.10 23.24 -3.46
N ALA A 280 -2.91 23.83 -3.33
CA ALA A 280 -2.76 25.17 -2.73
C ALA A 280 -3.54 26.23 -3.52
N GLY A 281 -3.61 26.11 -4.84
CA GLY A 281 -4.46 26.96 -5.70
C GLY A 281 -5.94 26.73 -5.49
N ALA A 282 -6.37 25.48 -5.47
CA ALA A 282 -7.74 25.05 -5.27
C ALA A 282 -8.29 25.52 -3.91
N LEU A 283 -7.53 25.29 -2.85
CA LEU A 283 -7.88 25.70 -1.48
C LEU A 283 -8.02 27.21 -1.32
N ARG A 284 -7.16 28.00 -1.99
CA ARG A 284 -7.34 29.47 -2.02
C ARG A 284 -8.65 29.88 -2.70
N ASN A 285 -9.06 29.17 -3.76
CA ASN A 285 -10.33 29.44 -4.45
C ASN A 285 -11.53 29.12 -3.55
N VAL A 286 -11.51 27.99 -2.87
CA VAL A 286 -12.55 27.61 -1.88
C VAL A 286 -12.64 28.67 -0.77
N ARG A 287 -11.52 29.08 -0.19
CA ARG A 287 -11.51 30.12 0.87
C ARG A 287 -11.98 31.49 0.41
N ARG A 288 -11.83 31.82 -0.86
CA ARG A 288 -12.39 33.04 -1.46
C ARG A 288 -13.90 32.98 -1.68
N GLY A 289 -14.53 31.82 -1.39
CA GLY A 289 -15.95 31.60 -1.62
C GLY A 289 -16.37 31.61 -3.08
N LEU A 290 -15.43 31.23 -4.00
CA LEU A 290 -15.80 31.15 -5.41
C LEU A 290 -16.86 30.06 -5.63
N PRO A 291 -17.87 30.29 -6.49
CA PRO A 291 -18.91 29.33 -6.76
C PRO A 291 -18.33 28.00 -7.29
N LEU A 292 -18.74 26.91 -6.68
CA LEU A 292 -18.41 25.55 -7.09
C LEU A 292 -19.58 24.91 -7.82
N VAL A 293 -19.27 24.15 -8.85
CA VAL A 293 -20.28 23.43 -9.63
C VAL A 293 -19.79 22.01 -9.91
N ALA A 294 -20.69 21.05 -9.91
CA ALA A 294 -20.40 19.68 -10.34
C ALA A 294 -20.22 19.60 -11.86
N LYS A 295 -19.78 18.46 -12.36
CA LYS A 295 -19.54 18.23 -13.80
C LYS A 295 -20.82 18.43 -14.64
N ASP A 296 -21.99 18.15 -14.10
CA ASP A 296 -23.30 18.37 -14.72
C ASP A 296 -23.77 19.83 -14.67
N GLY A 297 -23.00 20.73 -14.05
CA GLY A 297 -23.32 22.15 -13.88
C GLY A 297 -24.16 22.49 -12.67
N SER A 298 -24.58 21.51 -11.86
CA SER A 298 -25.30 21.74 -10.60
C SER A 298 -24.40 22.45 -9.58
N ALA A 299 -25.01 23.35 -8.77
CA ALA A 299 -24.26 24.06 -7.74
C ALA A 299 -23.87 23.13 -6.58
N ILE A 300 -22.61 23.20 -6.17
CA ILE A 300 -22.13 22.49 -4.97
C ILE A 300 -22.24 23.46 -3.79
N THR A 301 -23.06 23.09 -2.81
CA THR A 301 -23.20 23.83 -1.56
C THR A 301 -22.30 23.20 -0.50
N LEU A 302 -21.29 23.94 -0.06
CA LEU A 302 -20.42 23.52 1.03
C LEU A 302 -21.01 23.93 2.39
N PRO A 303 -20.78 23.16 3.45
CA PRO A 303 -21.17 23.56 4.80
C PRO A 303 -20.44 24.86 5.20
N PRO A 304 -21.00 25.67 6.10
CA PRO A 304 -20.34 26.84 6.63
C PRO A 304 -19.02 26.43 7.30
N MET A 305 -17.92 26.99 6.84
CA MET A 305 -16.58 26.75 7.38
C MET A 305 -16.36 27.55 8.66
N ALA A 306 -17.02 27.17 9.74
CA ALA A 306 -16.92 27.86 11.03
C ALA A 306 -15.64 27.43 11.77
N GLY A 307 -14.49 27.96 11.34
CA GLY A 307 -13.23 27.80 12.06
C GLY A 307 -12.42 26.57 11.70
N ASP A 308 -12.91 25.72 10.82
CA ASP A 308 -12.20 24.47 10.44
C ASP A 308 -11.15 24.72 9.35
N ILE A 309 -10.05 23.99 9.49
CA ILE A 309 -8.92 24.07 8.54
C ILE A 309 -9.17 23.06 7.41
N PRO A 310 -9.32 23.50 6.14
CA PRO A 310 -9.47 22.61 5.01
C PRO A 310 -8.28 21.65 4.89
N GLN A 311 -8.55 20.47 4.36
CA GLN A 311 -7.53 19.45 4.11
C GLN A 311 -7.28 19.34 2.61
N GLY A 312 -6.01 19.20 2.19
CA GLY A 312 -5.63 18.87 0.83
C GLY A 312 -4.76 17.64 0.81
N VAL A 313 -5.07 16.68 -0.03
CA VAL A 313 -4.37 15.39 -0.11
C VAL A 313 -3.88 15.15 -1.53
N VAL A 314 -2.56 15.09 -1.70
CA VAL A 314 -1.95 14.58 -2.93
C VAL A 314 -1.92 13.06 -2.83
N MET A 315 -2.67 12.40 -3.71
CA MET A 315 -2.65 10.95 -3.85
C MET A 315 -1.55 10.55 -4.83
N ILE A 316 -0.70 9.63 -4.44
CA ILE A 316 0.35 9.06 -5.30
C ILE A 316 0.20 7.54 -5.37
N SER A 317 0.76 6.93 -6.42
CA SER A 317 0.68 5.48 -6.60
C SER A 317 1.42 4.72 -5.49
N GLU A 318 2.56 5.26 -5.02
CA GLU A 318 3.38 4.61 -4.01
C GLU A 318 4.31 5.60 -3.31
N MET A 319 4.49 5.45 -2.00
CA MET A 319 5.47 6.19 -1.21
C MET A 319 6.84 5.50 -1.27
N LEU A 320 7.69 5.96 -2.19
CA LEU A 320 9.05 5.41 -2.39
C LEU A 320 10.02 5.89 -1.29
N THR A 321 10.87 4.99 -0.81
CA THR A 321 11.89 5.29 0.23
C THR A 321 12.97 6.25 -0.26
N GLY A 322 13.29 6.23 -1.56
CA GLY A 322 14.33 7.06 -2.18
C GLY A 322 13.95 8.53 -2.45
N LEU A 323 12.77 9.01 -1.98
CA LEU A 323 12.36 10.40 -2.11
C LEU A 323 12.94 11.27 -0.98
N ASP A 324 13.11 12.57 -1.27
CA ASP A 324 13.44 13.56 -0.22
C ASP A 324 12.20 13.92 0.62
N TRP A 325 11.80 13.01 1.49
CA TRP A 325 10.64 13.17 2.35
C TRP A 325 10.74 14.34 3.34
N LYS A 326 11.96 14.77 3.70
CA LYS A 326 12.19 15.98 4.52
C LYS A 326 11.91 17.24 3.70
N GLY A 327 12.40 17.28 2.47
CA GLY A 327 12.10 18.36 1.53
C GLY A 327 10.62 18.45 1.19
N ILE A 328 9.95 17.31 0.99
CA ILE A 328 8.49 17.25 0.79
C ILE A 328 7.75 17.79 2.02
N ALA A 329 8.14 17.40 3.24
CA ALA A 329 7.53 17.94 4.46
C ALA A 329 7.65 19.46 4.53
N ALA A 330 8.84 20.01 4.26
CA ALA A 330 9.05 21.45 4.25
C ALA A 330 8.17 22.17 3.21
N GLN A 331 8.00 21.58 2.02
CA GLN A 331 7.11 22.12 0.97
C GLN A 331 5.65 22.09 1.40
N LEU A 332 5.15 20.96 1.96
CA LEU A 332 3.79 20.83 2.46
C LEU A 332 3.50 21.86 3.56
N ILE A 333 4.40 22.01 4.55
CA ILE A 333 4.25 22.97 5.64
C ILE A 333 4.19 24.41 5.09
N ASN A 334 5.06 24.75 4.15
CA ASN A 334 5.08 26.07 3.54
C ASN A 334 3.81 26.36 2.73
N ALA A 335 3.39 25.42 1.89
CA ALA A 335 2.16 25.54 1.10
C ALA A 335 0.91 25.58 2.01
N SER A 336 0.91 24.85 3.12
CA SER A 336 -0.15 24.89 4.14
C SER A 336 -0.27 26.28 4.78
N ARG A 337 0.83 26.90 5.16
CA ARG A 337 0.84 28.28 5.68
C ARG A 337 0.28 29.28 4.67
N GLN A 338 0.65 29.13 3.40
CA GLN A 338 0.20 30.04 2.32
C GLN A 338 -1.28 29.86 1.95
N SER A 339 -1.78 28.63 1.96
CA SER A 339 -3.17 28.32 1.61
C SER A 339 -4.12 28.41 2.81
N GLY A 340 -3.59 28.34 4.05
CA GLY A 340 -4.39 28.24 5.28
C GLY A 340 -5.13 26.92 5.38
N ALA A 341 -4.54 25.84 4.89
CA ALA A 341 -5.08 24.50 4.88
C ALA A 341 -3.98 23.50 5.32
N MET A 342 -4.32 22.29 5.72
CA MET A 342 -3.37 21.23 5.99
C MET A 342 -3.18 20.39 4.73
N LEU A 343 -1.92 20.23 4.27
CA LEU A 343 -1.59 19.48 3.07
C LEU A 343 -0.89 18.18 3.42
N HIS A 344 -1.23 17.11 2.70
CA HIS A 344 -0.75 15.75 2.92
C HIS A 344 -0.32 15.11 1.61
N VAL A 345 0.53 14.08 1.72
CA VAL A 345 0.79 13.10 0.66
C VAL A 345 0.40 11.73 1.18
N LEU A 346 -0.41 10.99 0.44
CA LEU A 346 -0.84 9.63 0.76
C LEU A 346 -0.70 8.74 -0.48
N ASP A 347 -0.51 7.43 -0.26
CA ASP A 347 -0.79 6.41 -1.26
C ASP A 347 -2.12 5.68 -0.93
N LEU A 348 -2.55 4.80 -1.82
CA LEU A 348 -3.80 4.03 -1.63
C LEU A 348 -3.77 3.16 -0.37
N ARG A 349 -2.61 2.62 -0.01
CA ARG A 349 -2.43 1.83 1.21
C ARG A 349 -2.74 2.68 2.44
N GLU A 350 -2.14 3.87 2.53
CA GLU A 350 -2.32 4.78 3.66
C GLU A 350 -3.75 5.31 3.71
N LEU A 351 -4.34 5.69 2.55
CA LEU A 351 -5.72 6.12 2.48
C LEU A 351 -6.68 5.02 2.97
N ARG A 352 -6.49 3.79 2.52
CA ARG A 352 -7.30 2.64 2.97
C ARG A 352 -7.23 2.44 4.48
N MET A 353 -6.03 2.56 5.07
CA MET A 353 -5.85 2.45 6.51
C MET A 353 -6.62 3.55 7.25
N LEU A 354 -6.51 4.81 6.79
CA LEU A 354 -7.23 5.95 7.35
C LEU A 354 -8.76 5.75 7.27
N VAL A 355 -9.28 5.32 6.12
CA VAL A 355 -10.70 5.01 5.96
C VAL A 355 -11.14 3.88 6.89
N GLY A 356 -10.35 2.80 6.97
CA GLY A 356 -10.66 1.65 7.81
C GLY A 356 -10.74 1.97 9.31
N VAL A 357 -9.81 2.80 9.83
CA VAL A 357 -9.84 3.21 11.25
C VAL A 357 -10.91 4.25 11.56
N SER A 358 -11.41 4.92 10.53
CA SER A 358 -12.47 5.94 10.67
C SER A 358 -13.84 5.35 10.92
N LYS A 359 -14.05 4.05 10.72
CA LYS A 359 -15.30 3.32 11.09
C LYS A 359 -16.58 4.05 10.64
N ASP A 360 -16.62 4.46 9.39
CA ASP A 360 -17.73 5.20 8.76
C ASP A 360 -18.00 6.61 9.35
N GLU A 361 -17.05 7.16 10.12
CA GLU A 361 -17.12 8.50 10.69
C GLU A 361 -16.23 9.51 9.94
N PRO A 362 -16.76 10.35 9.03
CA PRO A 362 -15.98 11.34 8.28
C PRO A 362 -15.16 12.29 9.18
N LEU A 363 -15.70 12.67 10.32
CA LEU A 363 -15.00 13.55 11.26
C LEU A 363 -13.76 12.87 11.87
N LEU A 364 -13.83 11.57 12.13
CA LEU A 364 -12.67 10.82 12.64
C LEU A 364 -11.56 10.76 11.58
N PHE A 365 -11.91 10.57 10.30
CA PHE A 365 -10.96 10.64 9.18
C PHE A 365 -10.23 12.00 9.15
N VAL A 366 -10.98 13.10 9.26
CA VAL A 366 -10.39 14.45 9.29
C VAL A 366 -9.44 14.61 10.49
N ARG A 367 -9.84 14.13 11.67
CA ARG A 367 -8.98 14.16 12.88
C ARG A 367 -7.70 13.35 12.69
N GLN A 368 -7.76 12.20 12.01
CA GLN A 368 -6.56 11.43 11.67
C GLN A 368 -5.64 12.19 10.72
N LEU A 369 -6.18 12.88 9.72
CA LEU A 369 -5.39 13.75 8.86
C LEU A 369 -4.72 14.88 9.66
N MET A 370 -5.46 15.54 10.58
CA MET A 370 -4.90 16.60 11.44
C MET A 370 -3.77 16.06 12.33
N HIS A 371 -3.96 14.89 12.94
CA HIS A 371 -2.93 14.24 13.74
C HIS A 371 -1.68 13.91 12.89
N ARG A 372 -1.90 13.35 11.70
CA ARG A 372 -0.82 13.08 10.75
C ARG A 372 -0.04 14.35 10.38
N PHE A 373 -0.73 15.48 10.17
CA PHE A 373 -0.08 16.75 9.89
C PHE A 373 0.78 17.25 11.07
N ALA A 374 0.27 17.15 12.29
CA ALA A 374 1.02 17.46 13.51
C ALA A 374 2.29 16.61 13.64
N THR A 375 2.15 15.29 13.45
CA THR A 375 3.29 14.34 13.47
C THR A 375 4.31 14.68 12.38
N MET A 376 3.87 15.05 11.17
CA MET A 376 4.77 15.47 10.10
C MET A 376 5.59 16.72 10.51
N ILE A 377 4.97 17.68 11.19
CA ILE A 377 5.68 18.87 11.70
C ILE A 377 6.71 18.47 12.77
N GLU A 378 6.34 17.61 13.69
CA GLU A 378 7.24 17.16 14.78
C GLU A 378 8.43 16.37 14.23
N CYS A 379 8.18 15.41 13.34
CA CYS A 379 9.22 14.55 12.76
C CYS A 379 10.00 15.23 11.61
N GLN A 380 9.51 16.35 11.09
CA GLN A 380 10.04 17.01 9.88
C GLN A 380 10.19 16.04 8.71
N ASN A 381 9.23 15.13 8.55
CA ASN A 381 9.24 14.08 7.53
C ASN A 381 7.81 13.77 7.07
N ALA A 382 7.60 13.74 5.76
CA ALA A 382 6.29 13.44 5.19
C ALA A 382 6.05 11.93 4.96
N MET A 383 7.09 11.11 5.03
CA MET A 383 6.94 9.65 4.96
C MET A 383 6.43 9.11 6.30
N LEU A 384 5.15 9.24 6.51
CA LEU A 384 4.47 8.70 7.66
C LEU A 384 3.66 7.46 7.24
N ARG A 385 3.72 6.41 8.02
CA ARG A 385 2.92 5.21 7.86
C ARG A 385 2.09 4.97 9.11
N MET A 386 0.80 4.79 8.94
CA MET A 386 -0.06 4.40 10.04
C MET A 386 0.28 2.98 10.46
N ARG A 387 0.45 2.79 11.76
CA ARG A 387 0.63 1.49 12.38
C ARG A 387 -0.58 1.21 13.26
N LEU A 388 -1.19 0.07 13.07
CA LEU A 388 -2.25 -0.37 13.96
C LEU A 388 -1.60 -1.12 15.11
N ASP A 389 -1.22 -0.38 16.17
CA ASP A 389 -0.76 -0.97 17.43
C ASP A 389 -2.00 -1.39 18.23
N GLY A 390 -2.44 -2.61 18.01
CA GLY A 390 -3.52 -3.22 18.77
C GLY A 390 -3.40 -4.73 18.70
N PRO A 391 -3.92 -5.47 19.69
CA PRO A 391 -4.05 -6.90 19.54
C PRO A 391 -4.84 -7.17 18.26
N PRO A 392 -4.51 -8.22 17.47
CA PRO A 392 -5.31 -8.59 16.33
C PRO A 392 -6.76 -8.70 16.79
N MET A 393 -7.66 -7.99 16.09
CA MET A 393 -9.08 -8.09 16.41
C MET A 393 -9.51 -9.56 16.26
N PRO A 394 -10.34 -10.06 17.17
CA PRO A 394 -10.77 -11.45 17.21
C PRO A 394 -11.47 -11.91 15.96
#